data_19788bef04505a115282f4f44d597ae8
#
_entry.id   19788bef04505a115282f4f44d597ae8
#
_cell.length_a   1.000
_cell.length_b   1.000
_cell.length_c   1.000
_cell.angle_alpha   90.00
_cell.angle_beta   90.00
_cell.angle_gamma   90.00
#
_symmetry.space_group_name_H-M   'P 1'
#
loop_
_entity.id
_entity.type
_entity.pdbx_description
1 polymer ?
#
loop_
_entity_poly.entity_id
_entity_poly.type
_entity_poly.pdbx_seq_one_letter_code
_entity_poly.pdbx_strand_id
1 'polypeptide(L)'
;MAKPMTADQFVKALKAEGVKVAERAGWRTHNRNHKGAWGNVNGVVIHHTAGTNSLALCANGTASLPGPLCHTHLAKSGTATMVGHGRANHAGTFAANAFNAMLNESRSHPRPDAAEPIDANARTYGIEIENLGNGKDWYPQAQYNAAVRWAAAICR
;
A
#
# COMPACT_ATOMS: atom_id res chain seq x y z
N MET A 1 10.26 -14.52 3.01
CA MET A 1 9.74 -13.39 3.84
C MET A 1 10.84 -12.35 4.00
N ALA A 2 10.62 -11.15 3.51
CA ALA A 2 11.61 -10.08 3.50
C ALA A 2 11.46 -9.15 4.71
N LYS A 3 12.58 -8.65 5.23
CA LYS A 3 12.53 -7.53 6.18
C LYS A 3 12.00 -6.32 5.46
N PRO A 4 11.15 -5.50 6.11
CA PRO A 4 10.74 -4.22 5.52
C PRO A 4 11.96 -3.38 5.15
N MET A 5 11.87 -2.68 4.02
CA MET A 5 12.86 -1.67 3.67
C MET A 5 12.89 -0.58 4.74
N THR A 6 14.03 0.03 4.97
CA THR A 6 14.06 1.31 5.67
C THR A 6 13.36 2.38 4.83
N ALA A 7 12.98 3.50 5.44
CA ALA A 7 12.31 4.58 4.71
C ALA A 7 13.14 5.08 3.51
N ASP A 8 14.46 5.18 3.69
CA ASP A 8 15.35 5.63 2.62
C ASP A 8 15.51 4.58 1.51
N GLN A 9 15.58 3.29 1.88
CA GLN A 9 15.58 2.20 0.89
C GLN A 9 14.29 2.19 0.07
N PHE A 10 13.14 2.41 0.71
CA PHE A 10 11.86 2.46 0.03
C PHE A 10 11.82 3.59 -1.00
N VAL A 11 12.18 4.82 -0.61
CA VAL A 11 12.27 5.96 -1.56
C VAL A 11 13.27 5.68 -2.67
N LYS A 12 14.44 5.11 -2.34
CA LYS A 12 15.47 4.77 -3.32
C LYS A 12 14.97 3.74 -4.33
N ALA A 13 14.30 2.69 -3.89
CA ALA A 13 13.72 1.66 -4.76
C ALA A 13 12.68 2.26 -5.73
N LEU A 14 11.75 3.07 -5.21
CA LEU A 14 10.74 3.75 -6.02
C LEU A 14 11.37 4.66 -7.09
N LYS A 15 12.36 5.47 -6.72
CA LYS A 15 13.06 6.36 -7.65
C LYS A 15 13.86 5.58 -8.70
N ALA A 16 14.46 4.45 -8.33
CA ALA A 16 15.20 3.59 -9.26
C ALA A 16 14.28 2.98 -10.33
N GLU A 17 13.02 2.69 -9.99
CA GLU A 17 12.00 2.25 -10.95
C GLU A 17 11.34 3.42 -11.73
N GLY A 18 11.81 4.66 -11.53
CA GLY A 18 11.31 5.84 -12.24
C GLY A 18 9.96 6.35 -11.71
N VAL A 19 9.62 6.04 -10.47
CA VAL A 19 8.43 6.61 -9.81
C VAL A 19 8.74 8.05 -9.39
N LYS A 20 7.85 8.98 -9.72
CA LYS A 20 7.92 10.37 -9.24
C LYS A 20 7.47 10.41 -7.78
N VAL A 21 8.43 10.51 -6.86
CA VAL A 21 8.19 10.47 -5.42
C VAL A 21 8.09 11.89 -4.85
N ALA A 22 7.04 12.12 -4.06
CA ALA A 22 6.91 13.26 -3.15
C ALA A 22 6.93 12.76 -1.69
N GLU A 23 7.51 13.53 -0.79
CA GLU A 23 7.63 13.15 0.60
C GLU A 23 6.84 14.13 1.48
N ARG A 24 5.80 13.62 2.17
CA ARG A 24 5.05 14.39 3.16
C ARG A 24 5.89 14.54 4.43
N ALA A 25 5.82 15.70 5.07
CA ALA A 25 6.50 15.90 6.35
C ALA A 25 6.08 14.85 7.39
N GLY A 26 7.04 14.27 8.09
CA GLY A 26 6.84 13.29 9.17
C GLY A 26 6.48 11.86 8.70
N TRP A 27 6.36 11.58 7.41
CA TRP A 27 5.95 10.26 6.92
C TRP A 27 6.84 9.10 7.40
N ARG A 28 8.14 9.35 7.62
CA ARG A 28 9.12 8.33 8.04
C ARG A 28 8.82 7.69 9.40
N THR A 29 8.13 8.44 10.26
CA THR A 29 7.75 7.99 11.60
C THR A 29 6.24 7.87 11.78
N HIS A 30 5.47 8.15 10.73
CA HIS A 30 4.02 8.05 10.74
C HIS A 30 3.59 6.61 10.51
N ASN A 31 3.14 5.94 11.56
CA ASN A 31 2.75 4.54 11.54
C ASN A 31 1.80 4.19 12.69
N ARG A 32 1.37 2.94 12.68
CA ARG A 32 0.55 2.32 13.74
C ARG A 32 1.28 1.15 14.43
N ASN A 33 2.59 1.23 14.57
CA ASN A 33 3.39 0.16 15.19
C ASN A 33 2.95 -0.14 16.65
N HIS A 34 2.30 0.81 17.32
CA HIS A 34 1.69 0.61 18.63
C HIS A 34 0.50 -0.37 18.63
N LYS A 35 -0.05 -0.71 17.46
CA LYS A 35 -1.16 -1.68 17.29
C LYS A 35 -0.69 -3.10 16.99
N GLY A 36 0.58 -3.30 16.74
CA GLY A 36 1.16 -4.60 16.46
C GLY A 36 2.43 -4.51 15.63
N ALA A 37 3.07 -5.66 15.46
CA ALA A 37 4.28 -5.76 14.67
C ALA A 37 4.06 -5.36 13.21
N TRP A 38 5.12 -4.89 12.56
CA TRP A 38 5.21 -4.75 11.12
C TRP A 38 6.53 -5.36 10.68
N GLY A 39 6.43 -6.40 9.88
CA GLY A 39 7.63 -7.10 9.42
C GLY A 39 7.34 -8.47 8.83
N ASN A 40 8.34 -9.03 8.21
CA ASN A 40 8.20 -10.18 7.33
C ASN A 40 7.19 -9.88 6.23
N VAL A 41 7.46 -8.80 5.46
CA VAL A 41 6.58 -8.33 4.37
C VAL A 41 6.60 -9.35 3.24
N ASN A 42 5.43 -9.63 2.68
CA ASN A 42 5.26 -10.70 1.70
C ASN A 42 4.65 -10.23 0.39
N GLY A 43 4.28 -8.96 0.29
CA GLY A 43 3.67 -8.45 -0.94
C GLY A 43 3.12 -7.05 -0.80
N VAL A 44 2.30 -6.70 -1.77
CA VAL A 44 1.65 -5.39 -1.89
C VAL A 44 0.14 -5.54 -1.98
N VAL A 45 -0.58 -4.56 -1.46
CA VAL A 45 -2.02 -4.42 -1.67
C VAL A 45 -2.27 -3.11 -2.39
N ILE A 46 -2.99 -3.18 -3.50
CA ILE A 46 -3.34 -2.05 -4.34
C ILE A 46 -4.80 -1.70 -4.10
N HIS A 47 -5.05 -0.51 -3.57
CA HIS A 47 -6.36 0.02 -3.29
C HIS A 47 -6.68 1.20 -4.22
N HIS A 48 -7.94 1.59 -4.27
CA HIS A 48 -8.37 2.88 -4.79
C HIS A 48 -9.12 3.65 -3.68
N THR A 49 -9.00 4.96 -3.70
CA THR A 49 -9.46 5.82 -2.60
C THR A 49 -10.97 6.03 -2.53
N ALA A 50 -11.72 5.57 -3.53
CA ALA A 50 -13.16 5.84 -3.70
C ALA A 50 -13.51 7.35 -3.57
N GLY A 51 -12.60 8.23 -3.97
CA GLY A 51 -12.75 9.68 -3.87
C GLY A 51 -11.59 10.43 -4.49
N THR A 52 -11.71 11.74 -4.59
CA THR A 52 -10.68 12.67 -5.07
C THR A 52 -10.12 13.51 -3.93
N ASN A 53 -8.96 14.14 -4.15
CA ASN A 53 -8.28 14.95 -3.13
C ASN A 53 -8.03 14.18 -1.82
N SER A 54 -7.76 12.88 -1.94
CA SER A 54 -7.79 11.90 -0.86
C SER A 54 -6.50 11.83 -0.03
N LEU A 55 -5.44 12.57 -0.37
CA LEU A 55 -4.14 12.50 0.33
C LEU A 55 -4.28 12.76 1.84
N ALA A 56 -5.06 13.77 2.24
CA ALA A 56 -5.25 14.09 3.65
C ALA A 56 -5.99 12.97 4.39
N LEU A 57 -6.99 12.35 3.76
CA LEU A 57 -7.69 11.18 4.29
C LEU A 57 -6.74 9.99 4.44
N CYS A 58 -5.96 9.67 3.41
CA CYS A 58 -5.00 8.58 3.45
C CYS A 58 -3.95 8.76 4.56
N ALA A 59 -3.57 10.01 4.81
CA ALA A 59 -2.60 10.32 5.86
C ALA A 59 -3.23 10.25 7.27
N ASN A 60 -4.33 10.93 7.48
CA ASN A 60 -4.87 11.14 8.81
C ASN A 60 -5.92 10.09 9.20
N GLY A 61 -6.60 9.52 8.21
CA GLY A 61 -7.76 8.68 8.43
C GLY A 61 -8.96 9.46 8.98
N THR A 62 -9.82 8.73 9.67
CA THR A 62 -10.99 9.24 10.39
C THR A 62 -10.94 8.80 11.85
N ALA A 63 -11.86 9.26 12.68
CA ALA A 63 -11.97 8.81 14.07
C ALA A 63 -12.20 7.28 14.17
N SER A 64 -12.99 6.71 13.27
CA SER A 64 -13.28 5.27 13.23
C SER A 64 -12.21 4.47 12.46
N LEU A 65 -11.46 5.11 11.57
CA LEU A 65 -10.41 4.49 10.75
C LEU A 65 -9.14 5.35 10.80
N PRO A 66 -8.39 5.33 11.93
CA PRO A 66 -7.22 6.18 12.09
C PRO A 66 -6.09 5.82 11.12
N GLY A 67 -5.42 6.85 10.56
CA GLY A 67 -4.30 6.73 9.65
C GLY A 67 -2.96 6.34 10.30
N PRO A 68 -1.91 6.12 9.47
CA PRO A 68 -1.94 6.18 8.00
C PRO A 68 -2.76 5.03 7.40
N LEU A 69 -3.51 5.33 6.33
CA LEU A 69 -4.33 4.33 5.61
C LEU A 69 -3.58 3.66 4.45
N CYS A 70 -2.34 4.03 4.22
CA CYS A 70 -1.46 3.44 3.22
C CYS A 70 -0.01 3.85 3.48
N HIS A 71 0.93 3.24 2.74
CA HIS A 71 2.33 3.69 2.72
C HIS A 71 2.53 4.79 1.68
N THR A 72 1.80 4.71 0.58
CA THR A 72 1.90 5.64 -0.55
C THR A 72 0.52 6.01 -1.08
N HIS A 73 0.28 7.30 -1.29
CA HIS A 73 -0.87 7.82 -2.04
C HIS A 73 -0.42 8.16 -3.47
N LEU A 74 -1.17 7.71 -4.47
CA LEU A 74 -0.86 7.92 -5.88
C LEU A 74 -1.90 8.83 -6.54
N ALA A 75 -1.50 10.06 -6.79
CA ALA A 75 -2.35 11.06 -7.43
C ALA A 75 -2.58 10.76 -8.93
N LYS A 76 -3.62 11.36 -9.52
CA LYS A 76 -3.93 11.28 -10.97
C LYS A 76 -2.75 11.69 -11.87
N SER A 77 -1.88 12.57 -11.39
CA SER A 77 -0.65 13.00 -12.10
C SER A 77 0.44 11.92 -12.18
N GLY A 78 0.27 10.78 -11.50
CA GLY A 78 1.31 9.76 -11.34
C GLY A 78 2.34 10.10 -10.26
N THR A 79 2.12 11.15 -9.45
CA THR A 79 2.99 11.46 -8.32
C THR A 79 2.64 10.57 -7.13
N ALA A 80 3.61 9.80 -6.66
CA ALA A 80 3.53 8.95 -5.49
C ALA A 80 3.98 9.72 -4.24
N THR A 81 3.04 10.07 -3.37
CA THR A 81 3.33 10.77 -2.12
C THR A 81 3.48 9.77 -0.98
N MET A 82 4.62 9.80 -0.31
CA MET A 82 4.88 8.97 0.86
C MET A 82 4.02 9.42 2.04
N VAL A 83 3.21 8.51 2.59
CA VAL A 83 2.20 8.80 3.63
C VAL A 83 2.62 8.26 4.99
N GLY A 84 3.16 7.06 5.02
CA GLY A 84 3.59 6.41 6.24
C GLY A 84 4.69 5.37 6.03
N HIS A 85 5.40 5.04 7.10
CA HIS A 85 6.41 3.98 7.10
C HIS A 85 6.33 3.19 8.40
N GLY A 86 6.15 1.90 8.26
CA GLY A 86 5.78 0.99 9.33
C GLY A 86 4.37 0.44 9.12
N ARG A 87 3.76 -0.11 10.15
CA ARG A 87 2.39 -0.63 10.07
C ARG A 87 1.41 0.47 9.66
N ALA A 88 0.65 0.26 8.59
CA ALA A 88 -0.45 1.10 8.14
C ALA A 88 -1.80 0.38 8.36
N ASN A 89 -2.88 1.13 8.32
CA ASN A 89 -4.24 0.60 8.49
C ASN A 89 -4.93 0.50 7.13
N HIS A 90 -4.55 -0.50 6.31
CA HIS A 90 -4.97 -0.54 4.91
C HIS A 90 -5.56 -1.88 4.45
N ALA A 91 -5.11 -3.01 5.03
CA ALA A 91 -5.39 -4.32 4.47
C ALA A 91 -6.22 -5.22 5.40
N GLY A 92 -6.45 -4.79 6.66
CA GLY A 92 -7.22 -5.58 7.62
C GLY A 92 -6.62 -6.96 7.85
N THR A 93 -7.35 -8.00 7.43
CA THR A 93 -6.98 -9.41 7.57
C THR A 93 -7.05 -10.14 6.23
N PHE A 94 -6.37 -11.29 6.14
CA PHE A 94 -6.41 -12.19 4.99
C PHE A 94 -6.84 -13.60 5.39
N ALA A 95 -7.53 -14.28 4.49
CA ALA A 95 -7.72 -15.72 4.56
C ALA A 95 -6.38 -16.44 4.42
N ALA A 96 -6.18 -17.50 5.21
CA ALA A 96 -4.91 -18.24 5.24
C ALA A 96 -4.54 -18.85 3.87
N ASN A 97 -5.53 -19.39 3.13
CA ASN A 97 -5.30 -19.95 1.80
C ASN A 97 -4.85 -18.90 0.77
N ALA A 98 -5.46 -17.71 0.78
CA ALA A 98 -5.07 -16.59 -0.09
C ALA A 98 -3.67 -16.07 0.28
N PHE A 99 -3.37 -15.94 1.57
CA PHE A 99 -2.04 -15.55 2.04
C PHE A 99 -0.97 -16.57 1.64
N ASN A 100 -1.24 -17.87 1.77
CA ASN A 100 -0.32 -18.91 1.36
C ASN A 100 -0.08 -18.90 -0.16
N ALA A 101 -1.09 -18.61 -0.97
CA ALA A 101 -0.92 -18.44 -2.42
C ALA A 101 0.02 -17.27 -2.74
N MET A 102 -0.09 -16.15 -2.02
CA MET A 102 0.83 -15.02 -2.14
C MET A 102 2.25 -15.39 -1.70
N LEU A 103 2.42 -16.08 -0.57
CA LEU A 103 3.73 -16.54 -0.07
C LEU A 103 4.47 -17.44 -1.05
N ASN A 104 3.72 -18.29 -1.74
CA ASN A 104 4.25 -19.27 -2.68
C ASN A 104 4.33 -18.73 -4.11
N GLU A 105 4.03 -17.43 -4.33
CA GLU A 105 3.97 -16.82 -5.66
C GLU A 105 3.14 -17.67 -6.65
N SER A 106 2.03 -18.20 -6.15
CA SER A 106 1.20 -19.15 -6.89
C SER A 106 0.55 -18.48 -8.10
N ARG A 107 0.57 -19.19 -9.24
CA ARG A 107 -0.18 -18.78 -10.43
C ARG A 107 -1.70 -19.01 -10.29
N SER A 108 -2.12 -19.86 -9.35
CA SER A 108 -3.52 -20.07 -9.05
C SER A 108 -3.96 -19.15 -7.91
N HIS A 109 -5.12 -18.56 -8.08
CA HIS A 109 -5.73 -17.66 -7.11
C HIS A 109 -6.93 -18.38 -6.49
N PRO A 110 -6.78 -18.97 -5.28
CA PRO A 110 -7.88 -19.65 -4.62
C PRO A 110 -8.96 -18.66 -4.24
N ARG A 111 -10.20 -19.10 -4.24
CA ARG A 111 -11.26 -18.32 -3.57
C ARG A 111 -10.89 -18.23 -2.08
N PRO A 112 -10.83 -17.02 -1.49
CA PRO A 112 -10.51 -16.89 -0.07
C PRO A 112 -11.50 -17.65 0.81
N ASP A 113 -10.98 -18.28 1.85
CA ASP A 113 -11.80 -18.88 2.91
C ASP A 113 -12.56 -17.79 3.67
N ALA A 114 -13.67 -18.16 4.32
CA ALA A 114 -14.46 -17.21 5.10
C ALA A 114 -13.73 -16.72 6.36
N ALA A 115 -12.81 -17.52 6.90
CA ALA A 115 -11.99 -17.14 8.03
C ALA A 115 -10.73 -16.38 7.57
N GLU A 116 -10.47 -15.23 8.18
CA GLU A 116 -9.34 -14.35 7.86
C GLU A 116 -8.41 -14.16 9.06
N PRO A 117 -7.66 -15.20 9.47
CA PRO A 117 -6.83 -15.16 10.67
C PRO A 117 -5.51 -14.39 10.52
N ILE A 118 -5.13 -14.01 9.30
CA ILE A 118 -3.83 -13.40 9.02
C ILE A 118 -3.92 -11.89 9.10
N ASP A 119 -3.15 -11.26 9.98
CA ASP A 119 -3.01 -9.80 10.05
C ASP A 119 -2.29 -9.25 8.81
N ALA A 120 -3.05 -8.77 7.85
CA ALA A 120 -2.54 -8.28 6.57
C ALA A 120 -1.79 -6.94 6.71
N ASN A 121 -2.19 -6.10 7.66
CA ASN A 121 -1.49 -4.84 7.96
C ASN A 121 -0.04 -5.06 8.43
N ALA A 122 0.24 -6.21 9.02
CA ALA A 122 1.58 -6.57 9.47
C ALA A 122 2.47 -7.10 8.32
N ARG A 123 1.89 -7.48 7.19
CA ARG A 123 2.53 -8.33 6.17
C ARG A 123 2.71 -7.69 4.81
N THR A 124 2.11 -6.53 4.55
CA THR A 124 2.07 -5.95 3.20
C THR A 124 2.36 -4.46 3.19
N TYR A 125 2.93 -4.01 2.08
CA TYR A 125 2.88 -2.60 1.71
C TYR A 125 1.53 -2.27 1.06
N GLY A 126 1.03 -1.06 1.27
CA GLY A 126 -0.22 -0.59 0.66
C GLY A 126 -0.05 0.71 -0.11
N ILE A 127 -0.68 0.77 -1.28
CA ILE A 127 -0.84 1.99 -2.06
C ILE A 127 -2.32 2.32 -2.20
N GLU A 128 -2.66 3.58 -2.05
CA GLU A 128 -3.98 4.14 -2.34
C GLU A 128 -3.93 4.96 -3.61
N ILE A 129 -4.57 4.48 -4.66
CA ILE A 129 -4.62 5.12 -5.98
C ILE A 129 -5.85 6.02 -6.04
N GLU A 130 -5.66 7.32 -6.25
CA GLU A 130 -6.77 8.27 -6.32
C GLU A 130 -7.70 7.93 -7.49
N ASN A 131 -8.93 7.54 -7.17
CA ASN A 131 -9.96 7.19 -8.13
C ASN A 131 -11.33 7.15 -7.45
N LEU A 132 -12.39 7.59 -8.13
CA LEU A 132 -13.76 7.59 -7.62
C LEU A 132 -14.34 6.17 -7.42
N GLY A 133 -13.77 5.15 -8.07
CA GLY A 133 -14.28 3.78 -7.99
C GLY A 133 -15.66 3.55 -8.60
N ASN A 134 -16.14 4.47 -9.44
CA ASN A 134 -17.51 4.47 -9.99
C ASN A 134 -17.61 3.85 -11.40
N GLY A 135 -16.52 3.24 -11.90
CA GLY A 135 -16.45 2.65 -13.25
C GLY A 135 -16.40 3.66 -14.40
N LYS A 136 -16.38 4.96 -14.11
CA LYS A 136 -16.32 6.07 -15.09
C LYS A 136 -15.08 6.94 -14.93
N ASP A 137 -14.46 6.92 -13.77
CA ASP A 137 -13.23 7.64 -13.48
C ASP A 137 -12.02 6.78 -13.89
N TRP A 138 -11.52 7.01 -15.09
CA TRP A 138 -10.39 6.24 -15.63
C TRP A 138 -9.06 6.59 -14.95
N TYR A 139 -8.16 5.62 -14.94
CA TYR A 139 -6.78 5.81 -14.50
C TYR A 139 -5.96 6.43 -15.64
N PRO A 140 -5.48 7.68 -15.52
CA PRO A 140 -4.57 8.24 -16.52
C PRO A 140 -3.33 7.35 -16.71
N GLN A 141 -2.78 7.32 -17.93
CA GLN A 141 -1.61 6.47 -18.23
C GLN A 141 -0.43 6.71 -17.29
N ALA A 142 -0.20 7.98 -16.90
CA ALA A 142 0.86 8.33 -15.94
C ALA A 142 0.63 7.68 -14.56
N GLN A 143 -0.62 7.68 -14.08
CA GLN A 143 -1.00 7.06 -12.81
C GLN A 143 -0.88 5.53 -12.88
N TYR A 144 -1.39 4.91 -13.95
CA TYR A 144 -1.28 3.48 -14.18
C TYR A 144 0.19 3.03 -14.23
N ASN A 145 1.02 3.70 -15.03
CA ASN A 145 2.44 3.37 -15.13
C ASN A 145 3.17 3.52 -13.79
N ALA A 146 2.83 4.55 -13.01
CA ALA A 146 3.42 4.76 -11.71
C ALA A 146 3.01 3.66 -10.71
N ALA A 147 1.75 3.17 -10.75
CA ALA A 147 1.29 2.06 -9.92
C ALA A 147 2.05 0.76 -10.24
N VAL A 148 2.22 0.44 -11.53
CA VAL A 148 3.00 -0.74 -11.97
C VAL A 148 4.44 -0.66 -11.49
N ARG A 149 5.09 0.48 -11.67
CA ARG A 149 6.47 0.72 -11.22
C ARG A 149 6.61 0.68 -9.70
N TRP A 150 5.61 1.20 -8.98
CA TRP A 150 5.57 1.15 -7.52
C TRP A 150 5.55 -0.31 -7.04
N ALA A 151 4.68 -1.15 -7.60
CA ALA A 151 4.62 -2.56 -7.26
C ALA A 151 5.93 -3.29 -7.61
N ALA A 152 6.50 -3.05 -8.80
CA ALA A 152 7.77 -3.63 -9.23
C ALA A 152 8.92 -3.27 -8.28
N ALA A 153 8.99 -2.01 -7.80
CA ALA A 153 10.03 -1.56 -6.87
C ALA A 153 10.02 -2.30 -5.53
N ILE A 154 8.87 -2.83 -5.12
CA ILE A 154 8.71 -3.51 -3.82
C ILE A 154 8.86 -5.02 -3.96
N CYS A 155 8.42 -5.59 -5.09
CA CYS A 155 8.41 -7.03 -5.33
C CYS A 155 9.74 -7.58 -5.90
N ARG A 156 10.74 -6.72 -6.12
CA ARG A 156 12.12 -7.11 -6.46
C ARG A 156 12.94 -7.25 -5.18
#